data_a7698c98936904e874702d388c7736b0
#
_entry.id   a7698c98936904e874702d388c7736b0
#
_cell.length_a   1.000
_cell.length_b   1.000
_cell.length_c   1.000
_cell.angle_alpha   90.00
_cell.angle_beta   90.00
_cell.angle_gamma   90.00
#
_symmetry.space_group_name_H-M   'P 1'
#
loop_
_entity.id
_entity.type
_entity.pdbx_description
1 polymer ?
#
loop_
_entity_poly.entity_id
_entity_poly.type
_entity_poly.pdbx_seq_one_letter_code
_entity_poly.pdbx_strand_id
1 'polypeptide(L)'
;IKTFMLNPLTEIIRALDEKFGKEYFTLKDIFIEERKKILQILLKDQLEKFANTYKEMYDQGKGSIYHMQNLGLEIPNEFKISAGYALSHRYNDLLAQSDGFVEPSIIQQITDINFEAKKMNIEIDKTPSNKNFAKRIITNLNRLTKSFELQQADAVVELFDIIEKLDLQIDISEAQNIYYNKIYHRIGDILENNAKEPREKDIRFIKLLLTIGVNLNINVDFYKVKLDKLGY
;
A
#
# COMPACT_ATOMS: atom_id res chain seq x y z
N ILE A 1 24.28 5.68 16.99
CA ILE A 1 22.83 5.47 16.76
C ILE A 1 21.99 6.16 17.87
N LYS A 2 22.33 6.03 19.16
CA LYS A 2 21.57 6.71 20.23
C LYS A 2 21.60 8.25 20.15
N THR A 3 22.67 8.84 19.68
CA THR A 3 22.84 10.29 19.52
C THR A 3 21.94 10.87 18.40
N PHE A 4 21.60 10.04 17.41
CA PHE A 4 20.76 10.43 16.28
C PHE A 4 19.26 10.51 16.60
N MET A 5 18.82 9.90 17.71
CA MET A 5 17.38 9.84 18.06
C MET A 5 16.90 10.98 18.98
N LEU A 6 17.81 11.80 19.53
CA LEU A 6 17.48 12.75 20.58
C LEU A 6 17.79 14.23 20.25
N ASN A 7 18.48 14.52 19.16
CA ASN A 7 18.97 15.87 18.87
C ASN A 7 18.35 16.50 17.61
N PRO A 8 18.16 17.83 17.58
CA PRO A 8 17.75 18.55 16.39
C PRO A 8 18.69 18.29 15.20
N LEU A 9 18.16 18.35 13.98
CA LEU A 9 18.89 18.08 12.73
C LEU A 9 20.26 18.82 12.66
N THR A 10 20.30 20.06 13.15
CA THR A 10 21.51 20.87 13.20
C THR A 10 22.62 20.28 14.10
N GLU A 11 22.25 19.70 15.24
CA GLU A 11 23.22 19.06 16.14
C GLU A 11 23.75 17.73 15.59
N ILE A 12 22.91 17.02 14.84
CA ILE A 12 23.31 15.78 14.17
C ILE A 12 24.27 16.07 13.04
N ILE A 13 23.99 17.09 12.23
CA ILE A 13 24.91 17.53 11.18
C ILE A 13 26.25 17.95 11.80
N ARG A 14 26.21 18.70 12.92
CA ARG A 14 27.40 19.13 13.65
C ARG A 14 28.19 17.95 14.22
N ALA A 15 27.51 16.94 14.79
CA ALA A 15 28.16 15.74 15.32
C ALA A 15 28.78 14.86 14.20
N LEU A 16 28.17 14.86 13.01
CA LEU A 16 28.76 14.22 11.82
C LEU A 16 29.99 14.97 11.34
N ASP A 17 29.93 16.31 11.26
CA ASP A 17 31.07 17.15 10.87
C ASP A 17 32.23 17.03 11.89
N GLU A 18 31.93 16.93 13.18
CA GLU A 18 32.95 16.75 14.24
C GLU A 18 33.61 15.37 14.21
N LYS A 19 32.87 14.31 13.86
CA LYS A 19 33.39 12.93 13.85
C LYS A 19 34.05 12.53 12.55
N PHE A 20 33.60 13.06 11.42
CA PHE A 20 34.05 12.67 10.09
C PHE A 20 34.81 13.77 9.36
N GLY A 21 34.93 14.98 9.96
CA GLY A 21 35.59 16.14 9.38
C GLY A 21 34.80 16.77 8.23
N LYS A 22 35.00 18.08 8.03
CA LYS A 22 34.22 18.87 7.05
C LYS A 22 34.50 18.47 5.58
N GLU A 23 35.54 17.68 5.32
CA GLU A 23 35.98 17.37 3.96
C GLU A 23 35.65 15.97 3.47
N TYR A 24 35.14 15.05 4.33
CA TYR A 24 35.15 13.65 3.97
C TYR A 24 33.77 12.96 3.93
N PHE A 25 32.72 13.46 4.59
CA PHE A 25 31.39 12.86 4.52
C PHE A 25 30.29 13.89 4.81
N THR A 26 29.55 14.25 3.78
CA THR A 26 28.29 15.00 3.93
C THR A 26 27.10 14.05 3.71
N LEU A 27 25.89 14.47 4.14
CA LEU A 27 24.68 13.75 3.78
C LEU A 27 24.52 13.57 2.24
N LYS A 28 25.25 14.34 1.43
CA LYS A 28 25.25 14.23 -0.03
C LYS A 28 26.02 13.00 -0.53
N ASP A 29 26.98 12.51 0.25
CA ASP A 29 27.84 11.38 -0.10
C ASP A 29 27.23 10.03 0.26
N ILE A 30 26.11 10.04 1.01
CA ILE A 30 25.32 8.85 1.33
C ILE A 30 24.39 8.57 0.15
N PHE A 31 24.21 7.29 -0.21
CA PHE A 31 23.26 6.89 -1.25
C PHE A 31 21.87 7.45 -0.99
N ILE A 32 21.15 7.80 -2.06
CA ILE A 32 19.85 8.49 -2.00
C ILE A 32 18.85 7.77 -1.08
N GLU A 33 18.83 6.45 -1.10
CA GLU A 33 17.87 5.66 -0.31
C GLU A 33 18.20 5.68 1.20
N GLU A 34 19.46 5.59 1.57
CA GLU A 34 19.90 5.72 2.97
C GLU A 34 19.64 7.14 3.49
N ARG A 35 19.88 8.15 2.66
CA ARG A 35 19.61 9.55 2.96
C ARG A 35 18.14 9.80 3.25
N LYS A 36 17.26 9.24 2.41
CA LYS A 36 15.80 9.30 2.64
C LYS A 36 15.40 8.66 3.96
N LYS A 37 15.95 7.49 4.28
CA LYS A 37 15.67 6.79 5.56
C LYS A 37 16.11 7.62 6.77
N ILE A 38 17.31 8.19 6.72
CA ILE A 38 17.83 9.05 7.79
C ILE A 38 16.94 10.27 7.96
N LEU A 39 16.60 10.96 6.88
CA LEU A 39 15.72 12.13 6.92
C LEU A 39 14.31 11.79 7.43
N GLN A 40 13.76 10.64 7.06
CA GLN A 40 12.46 10.19 7.57
C GLN A 40 12.50 9.98 9.10
N ILE A 41 13.58 9.41 9.63
CA ILE A 41 13.76 9.22 11.08
C ILE A 41 13.89 10.57 11.78
N LEU A 42 14.70 11.47 11.23
CA LEU A 42 14.99 12.78 11.84
C LEU A 42 13.79 13.72 11.81
N LEU A 43 12.98 13.67 10.76
CA LEU A 43 11.82 14.53 10.59
C LEU A 43 10.55 13.92 11.17
N LYS A 44 10.58 12.67 11.65
CA LYS A 44 9.39 11.95 12.11
C LYS A 44 8.59 12.76 13.13
N ASP A 45 9.23 13.18 14.22
CA ASP A 45 8.56 13.91 15.29
C ASP A 45 8.01 15.28 14.82
N GLN A 46 8.72 15.92 13.91
CA GLN A 46 8.28 17.19 13.34
C GLN A 46 7.09 17.01 12.41
N LEU A 47 7.13 16.00 11.56
CA LEU A 47 6.04 15.66 10.65
C LEU A 47 4.79 15.22 11.43
N GLU A 48 4.97 14.49 12.53
CA GLU A 48 3.88 14.06 13.41
C GLU A 48 3.22 15.25 14.12
N LYS A 49 3.99 16.24 14.56
CA LYS A 49 3.45 17.51 15.10
C LYS A 49 2.65 18.25 14.04
N PHE A 50 3.14 18.36 12.82
CA PHE A 50 2.38 18.98 11.72
C PHE A 50 1.09 18.23 11.42
N ALA A 51 1.14 16.89 11.40
CA ALA A 51 -0.02 16.06 11.20
C ALA A 51 -1.11 16.33 12.25
N ASN A 52 -0.72 16.41 13.53
CA ASN A 52 -1.64 16.72 14.62
C ASN A 52 -2.21 18.14 14.49
N THR A 53 -1.39 19.12 14.13
CA THR A 53 -1.85 20.51 13.93
C THR A 53 -2.89 20.59 12.80
N TYR A 54 -2.65 19.97 11.65
CA TYR A 54 -3.62 19.94 10.55
C TYR A 54 -4.92 19.24 10.92
N LYS A 55 -4.83 18.14 11.68
CA LYS A 55 -5.99 17.43 12.19
C LYS A 55 -6.82 18.30 13.14
N GLU A 56 -6.17 18.99 14.09
CA GLU A 56 -6.84 19.92 15.01
C GLU A 56 -7.51 21.08 14.25
N MET A 57 -6.83 21.68 13.28
CA MET A 57 -7.40 22.74 12.42
C MET A 57 -8.63 22.25 11.67
N TYR A 58 -8.58 21.03 11.13
CA TYR A 58 -9.73 20.44 10.44
C TYR A 58 -10.88 20.17 11.40
N ASP A 59 -10.63 19.54 12.56
CA ASP A 59 -11.65 19.20 13.55
C ASP A 59 -12.36 20.49 14.07
N GLN A 60 -11.61 21.57 14.30
CA GLN A 60 -12.15 22.87 14.68
C GLN A 60 -12.94 23.55 13.55
N GLY A 61 -12.46 23.40 12.31
CA GLY A 61 -13.07 24.01 11.12
C GLY A 61 -14.26 23.24 10.56
N LYS A 62 -14.48 22.00 10.95
CA LYS A 62 -15.47 21.09 10.36
C LYS A 62 -16.89 21.65 10.38
N GLY A 63 -17.29 22.30 11.46
CA GLY A 63 -18.61 22.97 11.56
C GLY A 63 -18.76 24.10 10.56
N SER A 64 -17.76 24.92 10.39
CA SER A 64 -17.75 26.03 9.41
C SER A 64 -17.78 25.50 7.97
N ILE A 65 -17.01 24.48 7.66
CA ILE A 65 -17.01 23.77 6.37
C ILE A 65 -18.42 23.28 6.03
N TYR A 66 -19.08 22.60 6.98
CA TYR A 66 -20.44 22.10 6.81
C TYR A 66 -21.44 23.22 6.53
N HIS A 67 -21.36 24.33 7.26
CA HIS A 67 -22.26 25.48 7.03
C HIS A 67 -22.01 26.13 5.67
N MET A 68 -20.76 26.29 5.25
CA MET A 68 -20.42 26.81 3.92
C MET A 68 -20.97 25.92 2.80
N GLN A 69 -20.83 24.60 2.93
CA GLN A 69 -21.38 23.63 1.97
C GLN A 69 -22.90 23.74 1.85
N ASN A 70 -23.61 23.82 2.98
CA ASN A 70 -25.07 23.93 3.00
C ASN A 70 -25.58 25.24 2.38
N LEU A 71 -24.79 26.31 2.46
CA LEU A 71 -25.09 27.61 1.86
C LEU A 71 -24.61 27.71 0.40
N GLY A 72 -23.98 26.66 -0.16
CA GLY A 72 -23.41 26.69 -1.51
C GLY A 72 -22.23 27.67 -1.66
N LEU A 73 -21.56 27.99 -0.56
CA LEU A 73 -20.38 28.88 -0.56
C LEU A 73 -19.12 28.09 -0.87
N GLU A 74 -18.17 28.77 -1.51
CA GLU A 74 -16.86 28.16 -1.74
C GLU A 74 -16.09 28.01 -0.43
N ILE A 75 -15.48 26.81 -0.24
CA ILE A 75 -14.65 26.52 0.93
C ILE A 75 -13.28 27.17 0.73
N PRO A 76 -12.78 28.00 1.65
CA PRO A 76 -11.44 28.57 1.60
C PRO A 76 -10.34 27.52 1.50
N ASN A 77 -9.23 27.86 0.82
CA ASN A 77 -8.14 26.93 0.58
C ASN A 77 -7.49 26.43 1.88
N GLU A 78 -7.46 27.24 2.92
CA GLU A 78 -6.91 26.89 4.24
C GLU A 78 -7.66 25.71 4.84
N PHE A 79 -8.99 25.68 4.72
CA PHE A 79 -9.81 24.54 5.14
C PHE A 79 -9.59 23.34 4.22
N LYS A 80 -9.48 23.52 2.90
CA LYS A 80 -9.21 22.43 1.96
C LYS A 80 -7.86 21.77 2.24
N ILE A 81 -6.82 22.55 2.54
CA ILE A 81 -5.49 22.02 2.86
C ILE A 81 -5.52 21.22 4.16
N SER A 82 -6.10 21.77 5.24
CA SER A 82 -6.17 21.09 6.52
C SER A 82 -7.02 19.80 6.45
N ALA A 83 -8.17 19.86 5.76
CA ALA A 83 -9.03 18.71 5.54
C ALA A 83 -8.34 17.65 4.66
N GLY A 84 -7.68 18.04 3.57
CA GLY A 84 -6.95 17.13 2.68
C GLY A 84 -5.88 16.35 3.43
N TYR A 85 -5.10 17.04 4.26
CA TYR A 85 -4.09 16.40 5.08
C TYR A 85 -4.68 15.46 6.14
N ALA A 86 -5.68 15.94 6.91
CA ALA A 86 -6.30 15.16 7.98
C ALA A 86 -7.02 13.90 7.45
N LEU A 87 -7.77 14.04 6.36
CA LEU A 87 -8.50 12.93 5.74
C LEU A 87 -7.54 11.92 5.10
N SER A 88 -6.48 12.38 4.41
CA SER A 88 -5.45 11.49 3.84
C SER A 88 -4.72 10.72 4.94
N HIS A 89 -4.37 11.37 6.04
CA HIS A 89 -3.71 10.71 7.17
C HIS A 89 -4.63 9.65 7.78
N ARG A 90 -5.89 10.00 8.08
CA ARG A 90 -6.88 9.06 8.64
C ARG A 90 -7.15 7.88 7.71
N TYR A 91 -7.25 8.11 6.40
CA TYR A 91 -7.39 7.07 5.39
C TYR A 91 -6.23 6.06 5.45
N ASN A 92 -5.00 6.56 5.43
CA ASN A 92 -3.81 5.72 5.43
C ASN A 92 -3.59 4.99 6.76
N ASP A 93 -3.92 5.61 7.90
CA ASP A 93 -3.84 4.98 9.23
C ASP A 93 -4.81 3.81 9.38
N LEU A 94 -6.05 3.98 8.91
CA LEU A 94 -7.05 2.89 8.92
C LEU A 94 -6.55 1.67 8.15
N LEU A 95 -5.94 1.87 6.98
CA LEU A 95 -5.40 0.78 6.16
C LEU A 95 -4.08 0.22 6.72
N ALA A 96 -3.27 1.02 7.39
CA ALA A 96 -2.03 0.56 8.00
C ALA A 96 -2.27 -0.38 9.19
N GLN A 97 -3.35 -0.17 9.95
CA GLN A 97 -3.72 -0.98 11.11
C GLN A 97 -4.31 -2.35 10.75
N SER A 98 -4.76 -2.54 9.50
CA SER A 98 -5.34 -3.81 9.05
C SER A 98 -4.23 -4.80 8.69
N ASP A 99 -4.06 -5.87 9.50
CA ASP A 99 -3.12 -6.98 9.24
C ASP A 99 -3.76 -8.01 8.29
N GLY A 100 -3.60 -7.80 6.98
CA GLY A 100 -4.00 -8.77 5.95
C GLY A 100 -5.47 -8.73 5.57
N PHE A 101 -6.39 -8.73 6.51
CA PHE A 101 -7.83 -8.61 6.28
C PHE A 101 -8.30 -7.21 6.61
N VAL A 102 -9.00 -6.55 5.68
CA VAL A 102 -9.65 -5.25 5.94
C VAL A 102 -11.08 -5.51 6.36
N GLU A 103 -11.37 -5.27 7.62
CA GLU A 103 -12.71 -5.44 8.16
C GLU A 103 -13.75 -4.57 7.42
N PRO A 104 -15.00 -5.05 7.26
CA PRO A 104 -16.06 -4.27 6.63
C PRO A 104 -16.29 -2.89 7.29
N SER A 105 -16.07 -2.79 8.60
CA SER A 105 -16.12 -1.53 9.36
C SER A 105 -15.10 -0.51 8.89
N ILE A 106 -13.88 -0.95 8.54
CA ILE A 106 -12.82 -0.10 8.00
C ILE A 106 -13.17 0.35 6.59
N ILE A 107 -13.71 -0.55 5.76
CA ILE A 107 -14.15 -0.21 4.39
C ILE A 107 -15.22 0.88 4.45
N GLN A 108 -16.19 0.77 5.39
CA GLN A 108 -17.22 1.79 5.57
C GLN A 108 -16.61 3.14 5.97
N GLN A 109 -15.70 3.16 6.95
CA GLN A 109 -15.01 4.40 7.36
C GLN A 109 -14.23 5.04 6.22
N ILE A 110 -13.57 4.25 5.38
CA ILE A 110 -12.85 4.73 4.19
C ILE A 110 -13.82 5.32 3.17
N THR A 111 -14.98 4.68 2.98
CA THR A 111 -16.03 5.19 2.10
C THR A 111 -16.54 6.54 2.59
N ASP A 112 -16.75 6.69 3.89
CA ASP A 112 -17.18 7.96 4.51
C ASP A 112 -16.12 9.06 4.32
N ILE A 113 -14.83 8.73 4.50
CA ILE A 113 -13.72 9.66 4.25
C ILE A 113 -13.69 10.10 2.79
N ASN A 114 -13.80 9.17 1.84
CA ASN A 114 -13.82 9.50 0.41
C ASN A 114 -15.02 10.37 0.05
N PHE A 115 -16.19 10.10 0.63
CA PHE A 115 -17.39 10.91 0.42
C PHE A 115 -17.22 12.33 0.99
N GLU A 116 -16.64 12.48 2.17
CA GLU A 116 -16.34 13.76 2.80
C GLU A 116 -15.35 14.56 1.95
N ALA A 117 -14.25 13.94 1.50
CA ALA A 117 -13.27 14.57 0.62
C ALA A 117 -13.86 15.02 -0.72
N LYS A 118 -14.70 14.17 -1.34
CA LYS A 118 -15.38 14.48 -2.61
C LYS A 118 -16.30 15.69 -2.48
N LYS A 119 -17.04 15.83 -1.38
CA LYS A 119 -17.89 17.01 -1.12
C LYS A 119 -17.09 18.32 -1.08
N MET A 120 -15.85 18.27 -0.66
CA MET A 120 -14.95 19.42 -0.58
C MET A 120 -14.09 19.61 -1.84
N ASN A 121 -14.24 18.72 -2.83
CA ASN A 121 -13.39 18.61 -4.01
C ASN A 121 -11.90 18.49 -3.64
N ILE A 122 -11.62 17.58 -2.70
CA ILE A 122 -10.30 17.23 -2.21
C ILE A 122 -9.92 15.85 -2.70
N GLU A 123 -8.69 15.70 -3.19
CA GLU A 123 -8.09 14.40 -3.52
C GLU A 123 -7.36 13.83 -2.30
N ILE A 124 -7.64 12.57 -1.97
CA ILE A 124 -6.96 11.84 -0.89
C ILE A 124 -5.60 11.35 -1.38
N ASP A 125 -4.53 11.69 -0.67
CA ASP A 125 -3.21 11.09 -0.92
C ASP A 125 -3.18 9.64 -0.42
N LYS A 126 -3.30 8.69 -1.37
CA LYS A 126 -3.25 7.25 -1.14
C LYS A 126 -1.84 6.67 -1.24
N THR A 127 -0.82 7.49 -1.47
CA THR A 127 0.57 7.02 -1.72
C THR A 127 1.11 6.10 -0.61
N PRO A 128 0.93 6.37 0.70
CA PRO A 128 1.37 5.46 1.75
C PRO A 128 0.66 4.10 1.70
N SER A 129 -0.65 4.09 1.45
CA SER A 129 -1.45 2.87 1.32
C SER A 129 -1.05 2.07 0.08
N ASN A 130 -0.85 2.72 -1.07
CA ASN A 130 -0.40 2.08 -2.29
C ASN A 130 0.93 1.32 -2.06
N LYS A 131 1.91 1.95 -1.41
CA LYS A 131 3.20 1.33 -1.06
C LYS A 131 3.03 0.16 -0.08
N ASN A 132 2.17 0.31 0.91
CA ASN A 132 1.90 -0.73 1.91
C ASN A 132 1.29 -1.97 1.24
N PHE A 133 0.26 -1.80 0.41
CA PHE A 133 -0.40 -2.91 -0.28
C PHE A 133 0.50 -3.57 -1.32
N ALA A 134 1.32 -2.83 -2.07
CA ALA A 134 2.35 -3.41 -2.94
C ALA A 134 3.29 -4.34 -2.14
N LYS A 135 3.77 -3.90 -0.98
CA LYS A 135 4.61 -4.72 -0.10
C LYS A 135 3.89 -5.95 0.45
N ARG A 136 2.59 -5.84 0.78
CA ARG A 136 1.77 -6.98 1.23
C ARG A 136 1.63 -8.02 0.14
N ILE A 137 1.34 -7.63 -1.11
CA ILE A 137 1.28 -8.53 -2.27
C ILE A 137 2.60 -9.28 -2.44
N ILE A 138 3.74 -8.57 -2.45
CA ILE A 138 5.07 -9.18 -2.57
C ILE A 138 5.32 -10.19 -1.44
N THR A 139 4.97 -9.83 -0.20
CA THR A 139 5.16 -10.71 0.96
C THR A 139 4.31 -11.97 0.85
N ASN A 140 3.03 -11.85 0.48
CA ASN A 140 2.13 -13.00 0.34
C ASN A 140 2.49 -13.87 -0.87
N LEU A 141 2.91 -13.29 -2.00
CA LEU A 141 3.45 -14.05 -3.13
C LEU A 141 4.71 -14.84 -2.72
N ASN A 142 5.62 -14.24 -1.97
CA ASN A 142 6.80 -14.96 -1.48
C ASN A 142 6.43 -16.09 -0.49
N ARG A 143 5.38 -15.95 0.31
CA ARG A 143 4.84 -17.05 1.14
C ARG A 143 4.25 -18.14 0.25
N LEU A 144 3.41 -17.75 -0.72
CA LEU A 144 2.83 -18.69 -1.68
C LEU A 144 3.89 -19.49 -2.43
N THR A 145 5.00 -18.86 -2.86
CA THR A 145 6.08 -19.60 -3.55
C THR A 145 6.77 -20.65 -2.68
N LYS A 146 6.72 -20.51 -1.34
CA LYS A 146 7.33 -21.43 -0.38
C LYS A 146 6.41 -22.59 0.00
N SER A 147 5.17 -22.31 0.38
CA SER A 147 4.19 -23.30 0.82
C SER A 147 3.44 -23.94 -0.35
N PHE A 148 3.15 -23.17 -1.38
CA PHE A 148 2.36 -23.54 -2.55
C PHE A 148 0.99 -24.13 -2.19
N GLU A 149 0.30 -23.47 -1.25
CA GLU A 149 -0.96 -23.89 -0.68
C GLU A 149 -2.13 -23.01 -1.13
N LEU A 150 -3.32 -23.63 -1.20
CA LEU A 150 -4.57 -22.97 -1.59
C LEU A 150 -4.86 -21.73 -0.74
N GLN A 151 -4.69 -21.83 0.59
CA GLN A 151 -4.97 -20.74 1.52
C GLN A 151 -4.11 -19.49 1.24
N GLN A 152 -2.84 -19.70 0.83
CA GLN A 152 -1.96 -18.58 0.49
C GLN A 152 -2.36 -17.91 -0.83
N ALA A 153 -2.88 -18.69 -1.79
CA ALA A 153 -3.40 -18.14 -3.04
C ALA A 153 -4.69 -17.36 -2.81
N ASP A 154 -5.63 -17.88 -1.99
CA ASP A 154 -6.85 -17.17 -1.58
C ASP A 154 -6.47 -15.80 -0.96
N ALA A 155 -5.53 -15.76 -0.01
CA ALA A 155 -5.10 -14.52 0.64
C ALA A 155 -4.51 -13.47 -0.34
N VAL A 156 -3.84 -13.91 -1.42
CA VAL A 156 -3.34 -12.99 -2.45
C VAL A 156 -4.51 -12.43 -3.28
N VAL A 157 -5.48 -13.27 -3.66
CA VAL A 157 -6.66 -12.82 -4.41
C VAL A 157 -7.49 -11.83 -3.58
N GLU A 158 -7.75 -12.12 -2.31
CA GLU A 158 -8.45 -11.22 -1.39
C GLU A 158 -7.76 -9.84 -1.29
N LEU A 159 -6.43 -9.79 -1.30
CA LEU A 159 -5.70 -8.52 -1.31
C LEU A 159 -5.94 -7.73 -2.60
N PHE A 160 -6.01 -8.39 -3.76
CA PHE A 160 -6.34 -7.72 -5.02
C PHE A 160 -7.77 -7.20 -5.04
N ASP A 161 -8.74 -7.96 -4.50
CA ASP A 161 -10.13 -7.52 -4.37
C ASP A 161 -10.26 -6.25 -3.51
N ILE A 162 -9.45 -6.15 -2.44
CA ILE A 162 -9.39 -4.95 -1.59
C ILE A 162 -8.76 -3.79 -2.35
N ILE A 163 -7.66 -4.02 -3.08
CA ILE A 163 -6.97 -3.01 -3.89
C ILE A 163 -7.94 -2.41 -4.92
N GLU A 164 -8.71 -3.25 -5.61
CA GLU A 164 -9.72 -2.82 -6.58
C GLU A 164 -10.84 -2.03 -5.89
N LYS A 165 -11.41 -2.56 -4.81
CA LYS A 165 -12.49 -1.90 -4.03
C LYS A 165 -12.12 -0.51 -3.52
N LEU A 166 -10.86 -0.32 -3.13
CA LEU A 166 -10.35 0.94 -2.58
C LEU A 166 -9.75 1.85 -3.65
N ASP A 167 -9.74 1.41 -4.91
CA ASP A 167 -9.12 2.11 -6.02
C ASP A 167 -7.67 2.53 -5.68
N LEU A 168 -6.86 1.54 -5.26
CA LEU A 168 -5.45 1.74 -4.95
C LEU A 168 -4.60 1.52 -6.20
N GLN A 169 -3.65 2.42 -6.43
CA GLN A 169 -2.73 2.36 -7.56
C GLN A 169 -1.37 1.83 -7.07
N ILE A 170 -1.19 0.52 -7.10
CA ILE A 170 0.03 -0.13 -6.61
C ILE A 170 1.04 -0.40 -7.72
N ASP A 171 2.33 -0.33 -7.40
CA ASP A 171 3.39 -0.84 -8.28
C ASP A 171 3.46 -2.37 -8.16
N ILE A 172 3.11 -3.05 -9.26
CA ILE A 172 3.09 -4.52 -9.34
C ILE A 172 4.34 -5.12 -9.98
N SER A 173 5.34 -4.33 -10.37
CA SER A 173 6.49 -4.79 -11.17
C SER A 173 7.27 -5.92 -10.48
N GLU A 174 7.55 -5.80 -9.19
CA GLU A 174 8.24 -6.85 -8.42
C GLU A 174 7.36 -8.10 -8.25
N ALA A 175 6.06 -7.90 -8.02
CA ALA A 175 5.09 -8.98 -7.91
C ALA A 175 4.96 -9.78 -9.22
N GLN A 176 4.97 -9.10 -10.38
CA GLN A 176 5.01 -9.74 -11.71
C GLN A 176 6.26 -10.62 -11.85
N ASN A 177 7.42 -10.12 -11.48
CA ASN A 177 8.67 -10.87 -11.54
C ASN A 177 8.63 -12.13 -10.66
N ILE A 178 8.12 -12.03 -9.43
CA ILE A 178 7.97 -13.18 -8.53
C ILE A 178 7.02 -14.21 -9.12
N TYR A 179 5.85 -13.77 -9.59
CA TYR A 179 4.85 -14.66 -10.15
C TYR A 179 5.37 -15.38 -11.39
N TYR A 180 5.93 -14.65 -12.37
CA TYR A 180 6.41 -15.22 -13.62
C TYR A 180 7.54 -16.23 -13.38
N ASN A 181 8.52 -15.88 -12.57
CA ASN A 181 9.69 -16.73 -12.36
C ASN A 181 9.43 -17.94 -11.45
N LYS A 182 8.48 -17.85 -10.52
CA LYS A 182 8.34 -18.88 -9.47
C LYS A 182 6.98 -19.60 -9.46
N ILE A 183 5.94 -19.03 -10.07
CA ILE A 183 4.58 -19.59 -10.03
C ILE A 183 4.11 -20.02 -11.40
N TYR A 184 4.29 -19.16 -12.43
CA TYR A 184 3.74 -19.35 -13.75
C TYR A 184 4.03 -20.75 -14.34
N HIS A 185 5.27 -21.19 -14.32
CA HIS A 185 5.66 -22.48 -14.91
C HIS A 185 5.12 -23.68 -14.10
N ARG A 186 4.98 -23.55 -12.79
CA ARG A 186 4.44 -24.62 -11.92
C ARG A 186 2.94 -24.89 -12.18
N ILE A 187 2.20 -23.96 -12.76
CA ILE A 187 0.81 -24.20 -13.18
C ILE A 187 0.75 -25.32 -14.20
N GLY A 188 1.71 -25.37 -15.13
CA GLY A 188 1.80 -26.43 -16.13
C GLY A 188 1.96 -27.83 -15.49
N ASP A 189 2.85 -27.93 -14.51
CA ASP A 189 3.12 -29.18 -13.81
C ASP A 189 1.86 -29.70 -13.06
N ILE A 190 1.10 -28.79 -12.42
CA ILE A 190 -0.14 -29.16 -11.74
C ILE A 190 -1.21 -29.59 -12.74
N LEU A 191 -1.35 -28.90 -13.86
CA LEU A 191 -2.30 -29.25 -14.92
C LEU A 191 -2.01 -30.64 -15.50
N GLU A 192 -0.73 -30.96 -15.74
CA GLU A 192 -0.33 -32.28 -16.28
C GLU A 192 -0.58 -33.42 -15.26
N ASN A 193 -0.38 -33.16 -13.98
CA ASN A 193 -0.69 -34.13 -12.93
C ASN A 193 -2.21 -34.33 -12.78
N ASN A 194 -3.01 -33.25 -12.86
CA ASN A 194 -4.47 -33.32 -12.82
C ASN A 194 -5.11 -33.97 -14.06
N ALA A 195 -4.46 -33.94 -15.22
CA ALA A 195 -4.92 -34.66 -16.38
C ALA A 195 -4.95 -36.17 -16.16
N LYS A 196 -4.13 -36.69 -15.22
CA LYS A 196 -4.07 -38.13 -14.86
C LYS A 196 -5.05 -38.52 -13.74
N GLU A 197 -5.15 -37.67 -12.73
CA GLU A 197 -6.04 -37.84 -11.57
C GLU A 197 -6.64 -36.48 -11.17
N PRO A 198 -7.82 -36.12 -11.71
CA PRO A 198 -8.45 -34.84 -11.42
C PRO A 198 -8.82 -34.71 -9.92
N ARG A 199 -8.29 -33.67 -9.27
CA ARG A 199 -8.63 -33.34 -7.88
C ARG A 199 -9.26 -31.95 -7.85
N GLU A 200 -10.47 -31.84 -7.34
CA GLU A 200 -11.23 -30.58 -7.28
C GLU A 200 -10.45 -29.46 -6.57
N LYS A 201 -9.70 -29.81 -5.50
CA LYS A 201 -8.84 -28.89 -4.77
C LYS A 201 -7.75 -28.28 -5.65
N ASP A 202 -7.13 -29.07 -6.52
CA ASP A 202 -6.05 -28.61 -7.39
C ASP A 202 -6.60 -27.71 -8.50
N ILE A 203 -7.81 -28.03 -9.00
CA ILE A 203 -8.50 -27.20 -9.99
C ILE A 203 -8.83 -25.80 -9.40
N ARG A 204 -9.37 -25.77 -8.18
CA ARG A 204 -9.61 -24.52 -7.47
C ARG A 204 -8.31 -23.73 -7.29
N PHE A 205 -7.24 -24.40 -6.91
CA PHE A 205 -5.94 -23.79 -6.74
C PHE A 205 -5.39 -23.19 -8.04
N ILE A 206 -5.49 -23.93 -9.17
CA ILE A 206 -5.11 -23.42 -10.49
C ILE A 206 -5.93 -22.16 -10.83
N LYS A 207 -7.25 -22.19 -10.64
CA LYS A 207 -8.11 -21.01 -10.92
C LYS A 207 -7.65 -19.78 -10.12
N LEU A 208 -7.29 -19.94 -8.85
CA LEU A 208 -6.74 -18.84 -8.05
C LEU A 208 -5.39 -18.33 -8.59
N LEU A 209 -4.49 -19.25 -8.96
CA LEU A 209 -3.20 -18.86 -9.56
C LEU A 209 -3.40 -18.08 -10.87
N LEU A 210 -4.34 -18.51 -11.72
CA LEU A 210 -4.69 -17.80 -12.95
C LEU A 210 -5.29 -16.41 -12.66
N THR A 211 -6.15 -16.30 -11.65
CA THR A 211 -6.71 -15.01 -11.20
C THR A 211 -5.60 -14.06 -10.74
N ILE A 212 -4.64 -14.55 -9.96
CA ILE A 212 -3.47 -13.76 -9.54
C ILE A 212 -2.69 -13.28 -10.78
N GLY A 213 -2.48 -14.15 -11.77
CA GLY A 213 -1.80 -13.78 -13.02
C GLY A 213 -2.51 -12.66 -13.77
N VAL A 214 -3.85 -12.74 -13.87
CA VAL A 214 -4.68 -11.67 -14.50
C VAL A 214 -4.54 -10.36 -13.73
N ASN A 215 -4.66 -10.38 -12.41
CA ASN A 215 -4.52 -9.19 -11.57
C ASN A 215 -3.12 -8.57 -11.65
N LEU A 216 -2.12 -9.37 -11.98
CA LEU A 216 -0.75 -8.93 -12.26
C LEU A 216 -0.51 -8.54 -13.72
N ASN A 217 -1.55 -8.44 -14.56
CA ASN A 217 -1.44 -8.15 -15.99
C ASN A 217 -0.51 -9.12 -16.74
N ILE A 218 -0.47 -10.39 -16.33
CA ILE A 218 0.28 -11.45 -16.99
C ILE A 218 -0.68 -12.26 -17.88
N ASN A 219 -0.28 -12.52 -19.13
CA ASN A 219 -1.07 -13.36 -20.00
C ASN A 219 -1.04 -14.82 -19.52
N VAL A 220 -2.19 -15.32 -19.14
CA VAL A 220 -2.42 -16.70 -18.65
C VAL A 220 -3.33 -17.52 -19.57
N ASP A 221 -3.69 -17.00 -20.75
CA ASP A 221 -4.66 -17.63 -21.65
C ASP A 221 -4.26 -19.02 -22.08
N PHE A 222 -2.96 -19.27 -22.24
CA PHE A 222 -2.45 -20.62 -22.55
C PHE A 222 -2.91 -21.65 -21.51
N TYR A 223 -2.87 -21.32 -20.24
CA TYR A 223 -3.29 -22.22 -19.16
C TYR A 223 -4.80 -22.28 -19.00
N LYS A 224 -5.52 -21.18 -19.26
CA LYS A 224 -6.99 -21.18 -19.29
C LYS A 224 -7.51 -22.16 -20.33
N VAL A 225 -7.00 -22.08 -21.57
CA VAL A 225 -7.38 -23.00 -22.66
C VAL A 225 -7.06 -24.46 -22.31
N LYS A 226 -5.94 -24.72 -21.61
CA LYS A 226 -5.63 -26.08 -21.14
C LYS A 226 -6.62 -26.57 -20.08
N LEU A 227 -7.03 -25.70 -19.15
CA LEU A 227 -7.98 -26.01 -18.09
C LEU A 227 -9.39 -26.32 -18.68
N ASP A 228 -9.85 -25.46 -19.64
CA ASP A 228 -11.12 -25.67 -20.35
C ASP A 228 -11.17 -27.00 -21.11
N LYS A 229 -10.05 -27.45 -21.73
CA LYS A 229 -9.96 -28.74 -22.39
C LYS A 229 -10.09 -29.93 -21.46
N LEU A 230 -9.81 -29.74 -20.18
CA LEU A 230 -10.01 -30.74 -19.13
C LEU A 230 -11.46 -30.73 -18.58
N GLY A 231 -12.31 -29.85 -19.08
CA GLY A 231 -13.74 -29.75 -18.70
C GLY A 231 -14.03 -28.94 -17.45
N TYR A 232 -13.13 -27.97 -17.09
CA TYR A 232 -13.23 -27.20 -15.86
C TYR A 232 -13.31 -25.68 -16.06
#